data_03463d6e61085781c9205c8233673519
#
_entry.id   03463d6e61085781c9205c8233673519
#
_cell.length_a   1.000
_cell.length_b   1.000
_cell.length_c   1.000
_cell.angle_alpha   90.00
_cell.angle_beta   90.00
_cell.angle_gamma   90.00
#
_symmetry.space_group_name_H-M   'P 1'
#
loop_
_entity.id
_entity.type
_entity.pdbx_description
1 polymer ?
#
loop_
_entity_poly.entity_id
_entity_poly.type
_entity_poly.pdbx_seq_one_letter_code
_entity_poly.pdbx_strand_id
1 'polypeptide(L)'
;MLAGGWLTAPALAHHSAAAHNTQENITITGTITEYRFRNPHVFMTVQMKNADGSTSSVEVEAGAASVLGPLGFTKDSVSVGDVVTIAGNPARNAADKTMLGRDLTKKDGKYYPLNIASRSIYVNNGATATSIAGTWFSPSLGGFLGGARNWA
;
A
#
# COMPACT_ATOMS: atom_id res chain seq x y z
N MET A 1 43.34 7.24 30.21
CA MET A 1 42.21 7.87 29.48
C MET A 1 41.83 6.96 28.32
N LEU A 2 40.71 6.24 28.42
CA LEU A 2 40.20 5.34 27.37
C LEU A 2 39.14 6.14 26.59
N ALA A 3 39.45 6.46 25.34
CA ALA A 3 38.49 7.10 24.42
C ALA A 3 37.53 6.02 23.88
N GLY A 4 36.32 6.02 24.39
CA GLY A 4 35.25 5.17 23.87
C GLY A 4 34.80 5.65 22.49
N GLY A 5 35.15 4.91 21.46
CA GLY A 5 34.63 5.13 20.08
C GLY A 5 33.19 4.73 20.01
N TRP A 6 32.31 5.68 19.73
CA TRP A 6 30.88 5.43 19.40
C TRP A 6 30.81 4.90 17.97
N LEU A 7 30.49 3.63 17.80
CA LEU A 7 30.15 3.04 16.51
C LEU A 7 28.74 3.50 16.15
N THR A 8 28.65 4.50 15.28
CA THR A 8 27.38 4.86 14.66
C THR A 8 27.04 3.81 13.60
N ALA A 9 26.09 2.93 13.88
CA ALA A 9 25.52 2.08 12.85
C ALA A 9 24.73 2.96 11.85
N PRO A 10 24.94 2.81 10.53
CA PRO A 10 24.12 3.53 9.55
C PRO A 10 22.65 3.12 9.74
N ALA A 11 21.78 4.06 10.05
CA ALA A 11 20.35 3.87 10.00
C ALA A 11 19.97 3.75 8.51
N LEU A 12 19.75 2.53 8.03
CA LEU A 12 19.17 2.29 6.71
C LEU A 12 17.68 2.69 6.78
N ALA A 13 17.41 3.95 6.58
CA ALA A 13 16.07 4.44 6.31
C ALA A 13 15.70 3.96 4.90
N HIS A 14 15.07 2.81 4.80
CA HIS A 14 14.52 2.32 3.55
C HIS A 14 13.39 3.25 3.13
N HIS A 15 13.67 4.13 2.18
CA HIS A 15 12.64 4.84 1.45
C HIS A 15 12.04 3.85 0.44
N SER A 16 10.99 3.14 0.83
CA SER A 16 10.32 2.11 0.00
C SER A 16 10.02 2.58 -1.42
N ALA A 17 9.61 3.85 -1.58
CA ALA A 17 9.37 4.43 -2.88
C ALA A 17 10.63 4.50 -3.77
N ALA A 18 11.83 4.63 -3.21
CA ALA A 18 13.08 4.69 -3.99
C ALA A 18 13.47 3.32 -4.56
N ALA A 19 13.10 2.23 -3.88
CA ALA A 19 13.36 0.86 -4.33
C ALA A 19 12.40 0.41 -5.44
N HIS A 20 11.28 1.12 -5.64
CA HIS A 20 10.23 0.73 -6.58
C HIS A 20 10.15 1.66 -7.79
N ASN A 21 9.74 1.11 -8.94
CA ASN A 21 9.51 1.88 -10.16
C ASN A 21 8.12 2.54 -10.12
N THR A 22 8.05 3.75 -9.58
CA THR A 22 6.78 4.49 -9.41
C THR A 22 6.15 4.96 -10.74
N GLN A 23 6.86 4.83 -11.87
CA GLN A 23 6.34 5.14 -13.21
C GLN A 23 5.63 3.93 -13.86
N GLU A 24 5.83 2.74 -13.30
CA GLU A 24 5.22 1.50 -13.75
C GLU A 24 4.16 1.04 -12.76
N ASN A 25 3.04 0.54 -13.27
CA ASN A 25 1.98 -0.07 -12.46
C ASN A 25 1.67 -1.45 -13.03
N ILE A 26 1.86 -2.47 -12.19
CA ILE A 26 1.54 -3.86 -12.53
C ILE A 26 0.37 -4.34 -11.67
N THR A 27 -0.26 -5.41 -12.13
CA THR A 27 -1.34 -6.08 -11.38
C THR A 27 -0.98 -7.54 -11.20
N ILE A 28 -1.07 -8.02 -9.98
CA ILE A 28 -0.89 -9.43 -9.63
C ILE A 28 -2.17 -9.98 -9.04
N THR A 29 -2.44 -11.27 -9.28
CA THR A 29 -3.54 -12.02 -8.64
C THR A 29 -2.98 -13.28 -8.02
N GLY A 30 -3.30 -13.53 -6.76
CA GLY A 30 -2.79 -14.70 -6.04
C GLY A 30 -3.40 -14.85 -4.66
N THR A 31 -2.87 -15.81 -3.92
CA THR A 31 -3.31 -16.13 -2.56
C THR A 31 -2.36 -15.52 -1.55
N ILE A 32 -2.88 -14.89 -0.52
CA ILE A 32 -2.10 -14.39 0.61
C ILE A 32 -1.56 -15.58 1.40
N THR A 33 -0.24 -15.70 1.53
CA THR A 33 0.42 -16.75 2.32
C THR A 33 0.97 -16.23 3.64
N GLU A 34 1.28 -14.93 3.71
CA GLU A 34 1.68 -14.24 4.94
C GLU A 34 1.01 -12.88 5.01
N TYR A 35 0.69 -12.42 6.24
CA TYR A 35 0.10 -11.12 6.48
C TYR A 35 0.58 -10.54 7.80
N ARG A 36 1.13 -9.32 7.75
CA ARG A 36 1.67 -8.58 8.91
C ARG A 36 1.07 -7.17 8.94
N PHE A 37 0.05 -6.98 9.74
CA PHE A 37 -0.61 -5.68 9.91
C PHE A 37 0.03 -4.93 11.10
N ARG A 38 1.00 -4.06 10.83
CA ARG A 38 1.72 -3.28 11.84
C ARG A 38 2.35 -2.01 11.27
N ASN A 39 2.79 -1.11 12.16
CA ASN A 39 3.69 -0.02 11.80
C ASN A 39 5.15 -0.51 11.74
N PRO A 40 6.05 0.12 10.95
CA PRO A 40 5.80 1.29 10.09
C PRO A 40 5.07 0.96 8.79
N HIS A 41 5.05 -0.28 8.34
CA HIS A 41 4.38 -0.72 7.10
C HIS A 41 3.66 -2.04 7.30
N VAL A 42 2.55 -2.18 6.58
CA VAL A 42 1.83 -3.45 6.43
C VAL A 42 2.48 -4.24 5.29
N PHE A 43 2.69 -5.55 5.51
CA PHE A 43 3.26 -6.45 4.51
C PHE A 43 2.35 -7.65 4.28
N MET A 44 2.31 -8.13 3.06
CA MET A 44 1.69 -9.39 2.71
C MET A 44 2.49 -10.12 1.63
N THR A 45 2.64 -11.42 1.76
CA THR A 45 3.22 -12.27 0.71
C THR A 45 2.08 -12.85 -0.10
N VAL A 46 2.12 -12.62 -1.41
CA VAL A 46 1.11 -13.12 -2.37
C VAL A 46 1.77 -14.17 -3.25
N GLN A 47 1.24 -15.38 -3.19
CA GLN A 47 1.66 -16.50 -4.05
C GLN A 47 0.78 -16.55 -5.28
N MET A 48 1.42 -16.51 -6.45
CA MET A 48 0.78 -16.57 -7.76
C MET A 48 1.05 -17.94 -8.41
N LYS A 49 0.11 -18.41 -9.20
CA LYS A 49 0.28 -19.59 -10.06
C LYS A 49 0.70 -19.13 -11.46
N ASN A 50 1.85 -19.58 -11.91
CA ASN A 50 2.39 -19.27 -13.23
C ASN A 50 1.72 -20.13 -14.32
N ALA A 51 1.86 -19.71 -15.59
CA ALA A 51 1.28 -20.42 -16.73
C ALA A 51 1.83 -21.85 -16.92
N ASP A 52 3.07 -22.09 -16.50
CA ASP A 52 3.73 -23.41 -16.53
C ASP A 52 3.35 -24.32 -15.35
N GLY A 53 2.45 -23.85 -14.47
CA GLY A 53 1.99 -24.57 -13.29
C GLY A 53 2.88 -24.39 -12.04
N SER A 54 4.06 -23.77 -12.18
CA SER A 54 4.90 -23.40 -11.04
C SER A 54 4.26 -22.28 -10.20
N THR A 55 4.83 -21.98 -9.05
CA THR A 55 4.40 -20.87 -8.21
C THR A 55 5.51 -19.87 -8.03
N SER A 56 5.14 -18.59 -7.94
CA SER A 56 6.02 -17.49 -7.56
C SER A 56 5.39 -16.67 -6.46
N SER A 57 6.20 -16.01 -5.64
CA SER A 57 5.73 -15.17 -4.56
C SER A 57 6.28 -13.77 -4.67
N VAL A 58 5.46 -12.79 -4.31
CA VAL A 58 5.83 -11.37 -4.23
C VAL A 58 5.49 -10.86 -2.84
N GLU A 59 6.42 -10.18 -2.19
CA GLU A 59 6.14 -9.42 -0.98
C GLU A 59 5.59 -8.05 -1.36
N VAL A 60 4.40 -7.76 -0.93
CA VAL A 60 3.72 -6.47 -1.15
C VAL A 60 3.86 -5.63 0.11
N GLU A 61 4.50 -4.48 -0.02
CA GLU A 61 4.56 -3.45 1.01
C GLU A 61 3.40 -2.47 0.81
N ALA A 62 2.65 -2.21 1.86
CA ALA A 62 1.58 -1.22 1.89
C ALA A 62 1.90 -0.10 2.88
N GLY A 63 1.04 0.88 3.00
CA GLY A 63 1.17 1.96 3.98
C GLY A 63 1.19 1.48 5.42
N ALA A 64 1.48 2.39 6.34
CA ALA A 64 1.46 2.12 7.77
C ALA A 64 0.05 1.71 8.25
N ALA A 65 -0.05 0.79 9.19
CA ALA A 65 -1.33 0.38 9.77
C ALA A 65 -2.13 1.56 10.35
N SER A 66 -1.44 2.54 10.95
CA SER A 66 -2.04 3.78 11.46
C SER A 66 -2.62 4.68 10.38
N VAL A 67 -2.13 4.58 9.14
CA VAL A 67 -2.62 5.34 7.98
C VAL A 67 -3.76 4.59 7.29
N LEU A 68 -3.62 3.27 7.13
CA LEU A 68 -4.58 2.45 6.41
C LEU A 68 -5.87 2.20 7.19
N GLY A 69 -5.79 2.12 8.53
CA GLY A 69 -6.96 1.93 9.40
C GLY A 69 -8.08 2.95 9.14
N PRO A 70 -7.82 4.26 9.19
CA PRO A 70 -8.78 5.30 8.83
C PRO A 70 -9.33 5.22 7.41
N LEU A 71 -8.59 4.59 6.48
CA LEU A 71 -9.04 4.34 5.11
C LEU A 71 -9.87 3.06 4.96
N GLY A 72 -10.17 2.38 6.08
CA GLY A 72 -10.99 1.17 6.09
C GLY A 72 -10.23 -0.14 5.90
N PHE A 73 -8.90 -0.11 5.75
CA PHE A 73 -8.08 -1.31 5.70
C PHE A 73 -7.53 -1.62 7.10
N THR A 74 -8.09 -2.64 7.74
CA THR A 74 -7.77 -3.05 9.11
C THR A 74 -7.10 -4.42 9.15
N LYS A 75 -6.69 -4.88 10.32
CA LYS A 75 -6.13 -6.22 10.51
C LYS A 75 -7.07 -7.35 10.08
N ASP A 76 -8.39 -7.09 10.07
CA ASP A 76 -9.43 -8.06 9.73
C ASP A 76 -9.92 -7.92 8.27
N SER A 77 -9.32 -7.02 7.49
CA SER A 77 -9.72 -6.77 6.10
C SER A 77 -9.36 -7.92 5.17
N VAL A 78 -8.24 -8.59 5.43
CA VAL A 78 -7.78 -9.77 4.71
C VAL A 78 -7.20 -10.79 5.67
N SER A 79 -7.10 -12.04 5.21
CA SER A 79 -6.53 -13.17 5.96
C SER A 79 -5.62 -14.00 5.07
N VAL A 80 -4.72 -14.76 5.69
CA VAL A 80 -3.99 -15.82 4.98
C VAL A 80 -5.00 -16.80 4.35
N GLY A 81 -4.81 -17.13 3.08
CA GLY A 81 -5.72 -17.92 2.27
C GLY A 81 -6.68 -17.11 1.39
N ASP A 82 -6.84 -15.81 1.62
CA ASP A 82 -7.64 -14.96 0.73
C ASP A 82 -7.00 -14.84 -0.66
N VAL A 83 -7.82 -14.95 -1.69
CA VAL A 83 -7.44 -14.62 -3.07
C VAL A 83 -7.69 -13.15 -3.31
N VAL A 84 -6.63 -12.46 -3.73
CA VAL A 84 -6.64 -11.00 -3.94
C VAL A 84 -6.03 -10.63 -5.28
N THR A 85 -6.48 -9.51 -5.82
CA THR A 85 -5.84 -8.82 -6.94
C THR A 85 -5.26 -7.52 -6.41
N ILE A 86 -3.96 -7.30 -6.63
CA ILE A 86 -3.24 -6.13 -6.15
C ILE A 86 -2.61 -5.40 -7.32
N ALA A 87 -2.89 -4.10 -7.42
CA ALA A 87 -2.21 -3.19 -8.32
C ALA A 87 -1.13 -2.41 -7.56
N GLY A 88 0.00 -2.14 -8.19
CA GLY A 88 1.08 -1.38 -7.56
C GLY A 88 2.35 -1.29 -8.39
N ASN A 89 3.40 -0.77 -7.79
CA ASN A 89 4.66 -0.48 -8.45
C ASN A 89 5.68 -1.61 -8.19
N PRO A 90 6.26 -2.23 -9.22
CA PRO A 90 7.25 -3.29 -9.07
C PRO A 90 8.57 -2.74 -8.53
N ALA A 91 9.42 -3.63 -7.99
CA ALA A 91 10.80 -3.28 -7.68
C ALA A 91 11.54 -2.80 -8.93
N ARG A 92 12.47 -1.84 -8.76
CA ARG A 92 13.34 -1.37 -9.86
C ARG A 92 14.28 -2.47 -10.34
N ASN A 93 14.76 -3.29 -9.41
CA ASN A 93 15.53 -4.47 -9.73
C ASN A 93 14.56 -5.65 -9.90
N ALA A 94 14.48 -6.21 -11.09
CA ALA A 94 13.58 -7.33 -11.42
C ALA A 94 13.88 -8.63 -10.64
N ALA A 95 15.09 -8.75 -10.06
CA ALA A 95 15.42 -9.87 -9.18
C ALA A 95 14.75 -9.78 -7.81
N ASP A 96 14.41 -8.57 -7.37
CA ASP A 96 13.72 -8.34 -6.11
C ASP A 96 12.23 -8.67 -6.29
N LYS A 97 11.77 -9.65 -5.54
CA LYS A 97 10.37 -10.09 -5.59
C LYS A 97 9.52 -9.27 -4.62
N THR A 98 9.60 -7.93 -4.76
CA THR A 98 8.85 -6.96 -3.94
C THR A 98 8.01 -6.03 -4.80
N MET A 99 6.96 -5.48 -4.21
CA MET A 99 6.04 -4.57 -4.86
C MET A 99 5.51 -3.55 -3.84
N LEU A 100 5.46 -2.29 -4.22
CA LEU A 100 4.76 -1.27 -3.45
C LEU A 100 3.27 -1.32 -3.83
N GLY A 101 2.43 -1.86 -2.94
CA GLY A 101 1.00 -2.00 -3.15
C GLY A 101 0.28 -0.65 -3.15
N ARG A 102 -0.63 -0.47 -4.09
CA ARG A 102 -1.49 0.72 -4.19
C ARG A 102 -2.94 0.40 -3.93
N ASP A 103 -3.45 -0.64 -4.54
CA ASP A 103 -4.86 -1.01 -4.53
C ASP A 103 -5.00 -2.52 -4.35
N LEU A 104 -5.95 -2.95 -3.52
CA LEU A 104 -6.29 -4.35 -3.32
C LEU A 104 -7.77 -4.56 -3.56
N THR A 105 -8.10 -5.59 -4.34
CA THR A 105 -9.46 -6.06 -4.52
C THR A 105 -9.56 -7.53 -4.14
N LYS A 106 -10.50 -7.87 -3.28
CA LYS A 106 -10.81 -9.26 -2.91
C LYS A 106 -11.65 -9.93 -4.00
N LYS A 107 -11.71 -11.26 -3.97
CA LYS A 107 -12.52 -12.05 -4.92
C LYS A 107 -14.01 -11.68 -4.91
N ASP A 108 -14.54 -11.21 -3.79
CA ASP A 108 -15.92 -10.75 -3.62
C ASP A 108 -16.16 -9.32 -4.17
N GLY A 109 -15.12 -8.69 -4.75
CA GLY A 109 -15.16 -7.33 -5.28
C GLY A 109 -14.89 -6.24 -4.24
N LYS A 110 -14.70 -6.60 -2.97
CA LYS A 110 -14.40 -5.61 -1.92
C LYS A 110 -13.04 -5.00 -2.16
N TYR A 111 -13.02 -3.68 -2.22
CA TYR A 111 -11.86 -2.87 -2.57
C TYR A 111 -11.25 -2.22 -1.32
N TYR A 112 -9.92 -2.11 -1.31
CA TYR A 112 -9.14 -1.41 -0.28
C TYR A 112 -7.97 -0.64 -0.86
N PRO A 113 -7.77 0.63 -0.48
CA PRO A 113 -6.54 1.35 -0.77
C PRO A 113 -5.42 0.82 0.12
N LEU A 114 -4.26 0.54 -0.47
CA LEU A 114 -3.04 0.12 0.24
C LEU A 114 -2.03 1.24 0.44
N ASN A 115 -2.30 2.42 -0.13
CA ASN A 115 -1.42 3.59 -0.04
C ASN A 115 -2.26 4.86 -0.13
N ILE A 116 -1.83 5.94 0.55
CA ILE A 116 -2.48 7.26 0.45
C ILE A 116 -2.44 7.85 -0.97
N ALA A 117 -1.51 7.38 -1.82
CA ALA A 117 -1.44 7.77 -3.22
C ALA A 117 -2.30 6.87 -4.14
N SER A 118 -3.12 5.96 -3.58
CA SER A 118 -4.07 5.18 -4.37
C SER A 118 -5.08 6.11 -5.05
N ARG A 119 -5.27 5.92 -6.36
CA ARG A 119 -6.19 6.75 -7.15
C ARG A 119 -7.63 6.69 -6.65
N SER A 120 -8.04 5.58 -6.12
CA SER A 120 -9.42 5.36 -5.70
C SER A 120 -9.80 6.08 -4.41
N ILE A 121 -8.83 6.52 -3.60
CA ILE A 121 -9.12 7.43 -2.48
C ILE A 121 -9.68 8.76 -2.99
N TYR A 122 -9.31 9.12 -4.23
CA TYR A 122 -9.67 10.40 -4.85
C TYR A 122 -10.68 10.27 -5.99
N VAL A 123 -11.08 9.04 -6.34
CA VAL A 123 -12.13 8.84 -7.34
C VAL A 123 -13.47 9.17 -6.70
N ASN A 124 -14.10 10.22 -7.18
CA ASN A 124 -15.50 10.49 -6.91
C ASN A 124 -16.33 9.30 -7.46
N ASN A 125 -16.84 8.46 -6.58
CA ASN A 125 -17.68 7.31 -6.92
C ASN A 125 -19.10 7.72 -7.37
N GLY A 126 -19.26 8.94 -7.90
CA GLY A 126 -20.54 9.49 -8.35
C GLY A 126 -21.41 10.02 -7.21
N ALA A 127 -20.91 10.05 -5.98
CA ALA A 127 -21.64 10.70 -4.90
C ALA A 127 -21.72 12.21 -5.17
N THR A 128 -22.93 12.72 -5.30
CA THR A 128 -23.23 14.15 -5.40
C THR A 128 -23.53 14.67 -3.99
N ALA A 129 -22.78 15.67 -3.56
CA ALA A 129 -23.09 16.37 -2.33
C ALA A 129 -24.25 17.33 -2.55
N THR A 130 -25.25 17.29 -1.71
CA THR A 130 -26.39 18.23 -1.71
C THR A 130 -26.06 19.56 -1.02
N SER A 131 -24.87 19.66 -0.40
CA SER A 131 -24.40 20.83 0.34
C SER A 131 -22.87 20.89 0.26
N ILE A 132 -22.28 22.08 0.38
CA ILE A 132 -20.84 22.29 0.50
C ILE A 132 -20.32 22.03 1.92
N ALA A 133 -21.21 21.81 2.88
CA ALA A 133 -20.83 21.43 4.24
C ALA A 133 -20.28 20.00 4.24
N GLY A 134 -19.07 19.82 4.75
CA GLY A 134 -18.41 18.52 4.80
C GLY A 134 -16.91 18.61 4.74
N THR A 135 -16.24 17.45 4.66
CA THR A 135 -14.81 17.35 4.50
C THR A 135 -14.47 17.15 3.03
N TRP A 136 -13.69 18.04 2.46
CA TRP A 136 -13.31 18.03 1.08
C TRP A 136 -11.81 17.78 0.91
N PHE A 137 -11.44 16.92 -0.02
CA PHE A 137 -10.05 16.66 -0.38
C PHE A 137 -9.75 17.31 -1.74
N SER A 138 -8.62 18.01 -1.83
CA SER A 138 -8.15 18.53 -3.11
C SER A 138 -7.35 17.46 -3.83
N PRO A 139 -7.79 16.96 -5.00
CA PRO A 139 -7.04 15.98 -5.77
C PRO A 139 -5.74 16.54 -6.36
N SER A 140 -5.60 17.87 -6.46
CA SER A 140 -4.44 18.52 -7.07
C SER A 140 -3.23 18.69 -6.14
N LEU A 141 -3.39 18.50 -4.84
CA LEU A 141 -2.33 18.70 -3.83
C LEU A 141 -1.78 17.40 -3.24
N GLY A 142 -1.95 16.24 -3.92
CA GLY A 142 -1.34 14.97 -3.48
C GLY A 142 -1.54 14.69 -2.00
N GLY A 143 -2.76 14.79 -1.51
CA GLY A 143 -3.25 14.32 -0.20
C GLY A 143 -2.47 14.69 1.08
N PHE A 144 -1.17 14.97 0.98
CA PHE A 144 -0.33 15.12 2.16
C PHE A 144 -0.22 16.56 2.68
N LEU A 145 -0.47 17.56 1.82
CA LEU A 145 -0.43 18.98 2.19
C LEU A 145 -1.80 19.65 2.23
N GLY A 146 -2.82 18.95 1.78
CA GLY A 146 -4.20 19.43 1.85
C GLY A 146 -4.86 18.94 3.12
N GLY A 147 -4.64 19.60 4.24
CA GLY A 147 -5.48 19.39 5.41
C GLY A 147 -6.95 19.47 5.02
N ALA A 148 -7.77 18.59 5.55
CA ALA A 148 -9.22 18.67 5.39
C ALA A 148 -9.68 20.08 5.74
N ARG A 149 -10.27 20.79 4.79
CA ARG A 149 -10.87 22.09 5.04
C ARG A 149 -12.33 21.86 5.37
N ASN A 150 -12.71 22.16 6.59
CA ASN A 150 -14.12 22.24 6.96
C ASN A 150 -14.65 23.58 6.48
N TRP A 151 -15.62 23.53 5.59
CA TRP A 151 -16.40 24.69 5.20
C TRP A 151 -17.71 24.63 5.99
N ALA A 152 -17.87 25.54 6.93
CA ALA A 152 -19.12 25.72 7.65
C ALA A 152 -20.06 26.66 6.86
#